data_c98c2f15df6982d436b7454d39b9d368
#
_entry.id   c98c2f15df6982d436b7454d39b9d368
#
_cell.length_a   1.000
_cell.length_b   1.000
_cell.length_c   1.000
_cell.angle_alpha   90.00
_cell.angle_beta   90.00
_cell.angle_gamma   90.00
#
_symmetry.space_group_name_H-M   'P 1'
#
loop_
_entity.id
_entity.type
_entity.pdbx_description
1 polymer ?
#
loop_
_entity_poly.entity_id
_entity_poly.type
_entity_poly.pdbx_seq_one_letter_code
_entity_poly.pdbx_strand_id
1 'polypeptide(L)'
;MTTLITGATGFLGSAIARELLRDGRKIKLLARGNADLRNIEGLEAEVVKGDLRDRESLKSAMTDCSRLYHVAAYYSLWDQDKKLIYDINVQGTRNILETALELGLERVVYTSTVGCIGLSEDRTPANEDQPMDPTTLSNDYKISKFQAEKIALEMTDRGLPVIIVNPSTPIGPRDIKPTPTGRIVLDFLKGKMPAYLDTGLNLIDVADCARGHILADEKGRPGERYILGNKNMSLKEILQALEKITGIKAPSVKMPYWVAYAAGLACESMSNLITQKPPAIPLAGVKMAKYFMYFDSSKAIRELGLPQNPVEDALSQSVHWFQE
;
A
#
# COMPACT_ATOMS: atom_id res chain seq x y z
N MET A 1 18.03 7.57 18.87
CA MET A 1 17.22 6.38 18.50
C MET A 1 17.31 6.22 17.00
N THR A 2 17.63 5.01 16.52
CA THR A 2 17.72 4.71 15.07
C THR A 2 16.50 3.89 14.67
N THR A 3 15.92 4.18 13.50
CA THR A 3 14.75 3.52 12.95
C THR A 3 15.12 2.73 11.70
N LEU A 4 14.81 1.43 11.66
CA LEU A 4 14.91 0.65 10.43
C LEU A 4 13.61 0.77 9.62
N ILE A 5 13.74 0.99 8.30
CA ILE A 5 12.63 1.02 7.36
C ILE A 5 12.81 -0.07 6.32
N THR A 6 11.88 -0.99 6.22
CA THR A 6 11.83 -1.93 5.09
C THR A 6 10.91 -1.37 4.00
N GLY A 7 11.18 -1.73 2.74
CA GLY A 7 10.38 -1.23 1.62
C GLY A 7 10.62 0.26 1.28
N ALA A 8 11.69 0.86 1.81
CA ALA A 8 12.04 2.27 1.56
C ALA A 8 12.28 2.60 0.09
N THR A 9 12.64 1.62 -0.74
CA THR A 9 12.80 1.80 -2.19
C THR A 9 11.47 1.86 -2.95
N GLY A 10 10.34 1.56 -2.29
CA GLY A 10 9.00 1.65 -2.85
C GLY A 10 8.38 3.04 -2.70
N PHE A 11 7.20 3.23 -3.28
CA PHE A 11 6.45 4.48 -3.29
C PHE A 11 6.20 5.03 -1.86
N LEU A 12 5.43 4.31 -1.05
CA LEU A 12 5.07 4.73 0.31
C LEU A 12 6.29 4.73 1.25
N GLY A 13 7.14 3.68 1.17
CA GLY A 13 8.31 3.59 2.05
C GLY A 13 9.31 4.74 1.85
N SER A 14 9.47 5.22 0.62
CA SER A 14 10.33 6.39 0.35
C SER A 14 9.72 7.70 0.86
N ALA A 15 8.39 7.83 0.84
CA ALA A 15 7.70 8.97 1.43
C ALA A 15 7.88 8.99 2.97
N ILE A 16 7.73 7.83 3.63
CA ILE A 16 7.98 7.69 5.08
C ILE A 16 9.43 8.04 5.41
N ALA A 17 10.40 7.55 4.64
CA ALA A 17 11.82 7.86 4.86
C ALA A 17 12.08 9.37 4.79
N ARG A 18 11.49 10.08 3.82
CA ARG A 18 11.62 11.53 3.67
C ARG A 18 11.00 12.29 4.85
N GLU A 19 9.81 11.88 5.30
CA GLU A 19 9.16 12.52 6.45
C GLU A 19 9.97 12.32 7.74
N LEU A 20 10.51 11.12 7.99
CA LEU A 20 11.36 10.85 9.16
C LEU A 20 12.65 11.67 9.12
N LEU A 21 13.27 11.84 7.95
CA LEU A 21 14.44 12.70 7.80
C LEU A 21 14.11 14.18 8.02
N ARG A 22 12.95 14.67 7.57
CA ARG A 22 12.49 16.03 7.86
C ARG A 22 12.30 16.27 9.36
N ASP A 23 11.85 15.25 10.09
CA ASP A 23 11.75 15.30 11.55
C ASP A 23 13.12 15.13 12.25
N GLY A 24 14.24 15.08 11.52
CA GLY A 24 15.59 14.93 12.04
C GLY A 24 15.89 13.55 12.63
N ARG A 25 15.10 12.53 12.30
CA ARG A 25 15.29 11.18 12.83
C ARG A 25 16.42 10.45 12.09
N LYS A 26 17.23 9.71 12.82
CA LYS A 26 18.24 8.81 12.25
C LYS A 26 17.56 7.55 11.74
N ILE A 27 17.77 7.22 10.46
CA ILE A 27 17.13 6.07 9.82
C ILE A 27 18.15 5.18 9.11
N LYS A 28 17.84 3.88 9.04
CA LYS A 28 18.46 2.88 8.17
C LYS A 28 17.43 2.37 7.17
N LEU A 29 17.83 2.22 5.91
CA LEU A 29 16.95 1.78 4.82
C LEU A 29 17.34 0.36 4.41
N LEU A 30 16.49 -0.64 4.68
CA LEU A 30 16.73 -2.01 4.22
C LEU A 30 16.48 -2.11 2.72
N ALA A 31 17.50 -2.49 1.97
CA ALA A 31 17.40 -2.71 0.54
C ALA A 31 18.04 -4.06 0.14
N ARG A 32 17.43 -4.74 -0.84
CA ARG A 32 18.04 -5.92 -1.44
C ARG A 32 19.19 -5.49 -2.36
N GLY A 33 20.18 -6.37 -2.58
CA GLY A 33 21.36 -6.03 -3.38
C GLY A 33 21.08 -5.65 -4.85
N ASN A 34 19.90 -6.02 -5.37
CA ASN A 34 19.43 -5.68 -6.72
C ASN A 34 18.23 -4.71 -6.71
N ALA A 35 18.02 -3.96 -5.63
CA ALA A 35 16.90 -3.03 -5.53
C ALA A 35 17.12 -1.81 -6.42
N ASP A 36 16.02 -1.30 -6.97
CA ASP A 36 16.00 0.00 -7.63
C ASP A 36 16.04 1.10 -6.57
N LEU A 37 17.12 1.88 -6.53
CA LEU A 37 17.36 2.89 -5.48
C LEU A 37 16.86 4.28 -5.84
N ARG A 38 16.31 4.52 -7.05
CA ARG A 38 15.90 5.85 -7.52
C ARG A 38 14.98 6.60 -6.54
N ASN A 39 14.12 5.90 -5.83
CA ASN A 39 13.22 6.51 -4.83
C ASN A 39 13.94 7.03 -3.58
N ILE A 40 15.10 6.50 -3.26
CA ILE A 40 15.88 6.87 -2.07
C ILE A 40 17.19 7.60 -2.41
N GLU A 41 17.45 7.84 -3.69
CA GLU A 41 18.61 8.60 -4.14
C GLU A 41 18.58 10.01 -3.54
N GLY A 42 19.75 10.45 -3.06
CA GLY A 42 19.92 11.76 -2.42
C GLY A 42 19.36 11.85 -0.98
N LEU A 43 18.86 10.76 -0.38
CA LEU A 43 18.51 10.77 1.04
C LEU A 43 19.75 10.58 1.92
N GLU A 44 19.88 11.43 2.93
CA GLU A 44 20.95 11.32 3.95
C GLU A 44 20.63 10.20 4.94
N ALA A 45 20.68 8.94 4.49
CA ALA A 45 20.35 7.77 5.26
C ALA A 45 21.29 6.61 4.97
N GLU A 46 21.57 5.78 5.97
CA GLU A 46 22.34 4.55 5.80
C GLU A 46 21.49 3.50 5.05
N VAL A 47 21.99 3.03 3.91
CA VAL A 47 21.37 1.91 3.18
C VAL A 47 22.05 0.61 3.62
N VAL A 48 21.29 -0.27 4.27
CA VAL A 48 21.77 -1.57 4.73
C VAL A 48 21.22 -2.68 3.83
N LYS A 49 22.09 -3.63 3.48
CA LYS A 49 21.70 -4.75 2.65
C LYS A 49 21.01 -5.83 3.49
N GLY A 50 19.84 -6.32 3.01
CA GLY A 50 19.17 -7.45 3.64
C GLY A 50 17.95 -7.92 2.83
N ASP A 51 17.46 -9.11 3.19
CA ASP A 51 16.27 -9.74 2.58
C ASP A 51 15.35 -10.26 3.68
N LEU A 52 14.05 -10.04 3.56
CA LEU A 52 13.05 -10.53 4.53
C LEU A 52 13.06 -12.05 4.70
N ARG A 53 13.61 -12.79 3.74
CA ARG A 53 13.73 -14.24 3.77
C ARG A 53 14.99 -14.73 4.51
N ASP A 54 15.89 -13.81 4.87
CA ASP A 54 17.18 -14.11 5.52
C ASP A 54 17.24 -13.42 6.89
N ARG A 55 16.98 -14.18 7.97
CA ARG A 55 16.95 -13.69 9.34
C ARG A 55 18.28 -13.11 9.81
N GLU A 56 19.40 -13.67 9.40
CA GLU A 56 20.73 -13.16 9.81
C GLU A 56 20.96 -11.76 9.21
N SER A 57 20.57 -11.54 7.95
CA SER A 57 20.63 -10.21 7.34
C SER A 57 19.73 -9.21 8.03
N LEU A 58 18.54 -9.64 8.51
CA LEU A 58 17.61 -8.78 9.25
C LEU A 58 18.17 -8.42 10.63
N LYS A 59 18.76 -9.38 11.33
CA LYS A 59 19.38 -9.17 12.64
C LYS A 59 20.53 -8.16 12.54
N SER A 60 21.39 -8.33 11.54
CA SER A 60 22.48 -7.39 11.26
C SER A 60 21.95 -5.98 10.94
N ALA A 61 20.91 -5.86 10.09
CA ALA A 61 20.32 -4.58 9.72
C ALA A 61 19.65 -3.85 10.90
N MET A 62 19.06 -4.60 11.85
CA MET A 62 18.40 -4.05 13.03
C MET A 62 19.35 -3.71 14.18
N THR A 63 20.65 -4.06 14.09
CA THR A 63 21.64 -3.69 15.10
C THR A 63 21.58 -2.17 15.36
N ASP A 64 21.55 -1.77 16.62
CA ASP A 64 21.43 -0.39 17.11
C ASP A 64 20.11 0.33 16.72
N CYS A 65 19.11 -0.39 16.25
CA CYS A 65 17.78 0.15 16.02
C CYS A 65 16.88 -0.07 17.25
N SER A 66 16.10 0.94 17.60
CA SER A 66 15.05 0.84 18.61
C SER A 66 13.64 0.78 18.00
N ARG A 67 13.50 1.09 16.71
CA ARG A 67 12.22 1.17 16.02
C ARG A 67 12.27 0.51 14.65
N LEU A 68 11.12 -0.04 14.23
CA LEU A 68 10.95 -0.66 12.92
C LEU A 68 9.70 -0.10 12.23
N TYR A 69 9.85 0.35 10.97
CA TYR A 69 8.74 0.56 10.05
C TYR A 69 8.79 -0.56 9.01
N HIS A 70 7.88 -1.53 9.15
CA HIS A 70 7.79 -2.64 8.21
C HIS A 70 6.78 -2.33 7.11
N VAL A 71 7.29 -1.71 6.02
CA VAL A 71 6.49 -1.24 4.87
C VAL A 71 6.62 -2.19 3.68
N ALA A 72 7.67 -3.02 3.66
CA ALA A 72 7.92 -3.93 2.57
C ALA A 72 6.79 -4.94 2.38
N ALA A 73 6.30 -5.05 1.16
CA ALA A 73 5.42 -6.09 0.69
C ALA A 73 5.69 -6.37 -0.79
N TYR A 74 5.45 -7.59 -1.23
CA TYR A 74 5.41 -7.93 -2.64
C TYR A 74 3.97 -7.84 -3.13
N TYR A 75 3.70 -6.90 -4.04
CA TYR A 75 2.40 -6.72 -4.66
C TYR A 75 2.38 -7.33 -6.06
N SER A 76 1.52 -8.29 -6.28
CA SER A 76 1.20 -8.84 -7.59
C SER A 76 -0.26 -9.29 -7.62
N LEU A 77 -0.89 -9.12 -8.78
CA LEU A 77 -2.22 -9.67 -9.08
C LEU A 77 -2.13 -10.85 -10.06
N TRP A 78 -0.94 -11.39 -10.27
CA TRP A 78 -0.68 -12.50 -11.17
C TRP A 78 -0.39 -13.79 -10.39
N ASP A 79 -1.13 -14.85 -10.67
CA ASP A 79 -1.10 -16.10 -9.89
C ASP A 79 0.27 -16.81 -9.92
N GLN A 80 1.08 -16.61 -10.96
CA GLN A 80 2.42 -17.19 -11.04
C GLN A 80 3.38 -16.67 -9.95
N ASP A 81 3.10 -15.52 -9.38
CA ASP A 81 3.89 -14.93 -8.30
C ASP A 81 3.50 -15.46 -6.91
N LYS A 82 2.55 -16.39 -6.82
CA LYS A 82 1.98 -16.88 -5.56
C LYS A 82 3.02 -17.25 -4.51
N LYS A 83 3.97 -18.11 -4.86
CA LYS A 83 5.03 -18.53 -3.93
C LYS A 83 5.81 -17.33 -3.37
N LEU A 84 6.22 -16.41 -4.24
CA LEU A 84 6.98 -15.23 -3.86
C LEU A 84 6.16 -14.28 -2.97
N ILE A 85 4.86 -14.16 -3.24
CA ILE A 85 3.92 -13.38 -2.40
C ILE A 85 3.95 -13.91 -0.97
N TYR A 86 3.80 -15.23 -0.76
CA TYR A 86 3.77 -15.82 0.58
C TYR A 86 5.16 -15.81 1.25
N ASP A 87 6.23 -16.08 0.51
CA ASP A 87 7.60 -16.06 1.04
C ASP A 87 7.96 -14.65 1.57
N ILE A 88 7.52 -13.58 0.89
CA ILE A 88 7.83 -12.21 1.30
C ILE A 88 6.81 -11.68 2.30
N ASN A 89 5.50 -11.74 1.98
CA ASN A 89 4.49 -11.06 2.78
C ASN A 89 4.16 -11.79 4.08
N VAL A 90 4.20 -13.13 4.09
CA VAL A 90 3.85 -13.91 5.28
C VAL A 90 5.11 -14.31 6.02
N GLN A 91 5.98 -15.12 5.39
CA GLN A 91 7.18 -15.60 6.07
C GLN A 91 8.17 -14.46 6.35
N GLY A 92 8.33 -13.52 5.40
CA GLY A 92 9.18 -12.35 5.59
C GLY A 92 8.69 -11.44 6.72
N THR A 93 7.38 -11.23 6.86
CA THR A 93 6.81 -10.50 8.00
C THR A 93 7.05 -11.24 9.32
N ARG A 94 6.87 -12.57 9.35
CA ARG A 94 7.20 -13.36 10.54
C ARG A 94 8.67 -13.22 10.93
N ASN A 95 9.58 -13.39 9.98
CA ASN A 95 11.01 -13.30 10.22
C ASN A 95 11.40 -11.96 10.84
N ILE A 96 10.95 -10.85 10.25
CA ILE A 96 11.37 -9.52 10.72
C ILE A 96 10.75 -9.16 12.07
N LEU A 97 9.49 -9.54 12.32
CA LEU A 97 8.83 -9.26 13.60
C LEU A 97 9.39 -10.14 14.74
N GLU A 98 9.69 -11.42 14.46
CA GLU A 98 10.39 -12.27 15.44
C GLU A 98 11.78 -11.74 15.75
N THR A 99 12.52 -11.28 14.73
CA THR A 99 13.83 -10.65 14.95
C THR A 99 13.71 -9.36 15.76
N ALA A 100 12.69 -8.54 15.51
CA ALA A 100 12.41 -7.34 16.29
C ALA A 100 12.08 -7.67 17.76
N LEU A 101 11.33 -8.74 17.99
CA LEU A 101 11.02 -9.22 19.36
C LEU A 101 12.28 -9.73 20.05
N GLU A 102 13.12 -10.54 19.40
CA GLU A 102 14.38 -11.06 19.94
C GLU A 102 15.35 -9.92 20.32
N LEU A 103 15.39 -8.85 19.54
CA LEU A 103 16.25 -7.69 19.78
C LEU A 103 15.63 -6.66 20.74
N GLY A 104 14.38 -6.87 21.17
CA GLY A 104 13.71 -6.01 22.14
C GLY A 104 13.41 -4.60 21.59
N LEU A 105 12.99 -4.48 20.34
CA LEU A 105 12.63 -3.19 19.76
C LEU A 105 11.49 -2.54 20.56
N GLU A 106 11.62 -1.24 20.80
CA GLU A 106 10.68 -0.46 21.61
C GLU A 106 9.36 -0.22 20.90
N ARG A 107 9.36 -0.24 19.53
CA ARG A 107 8.19 0.11 18.74
C ARG A 107 8.28 -0.40 17.31
N VAL A 108 7.15 -0.91 16.81
CA VAL A 108 7.03 -1.39 15.43
C VAL A 108 5.76 -0.79 14.79
N VAL A 109 5.90 -0.15 13.64
CA VAL A 109 4.77 0.22 12.78
C VAL A 109 4.70 -0.78 11.62
N TYR A 110 3.67 -1.60 11.61
CA TYR A 110 3.41 -2.57 10.54
C TYR A 110 2.44 -1.99 9.53
N THR A 111 2.87 -1.87 8.28
CA THR A 111 2.02 -1.45 7.16
C THR A 111 1.23 -2.63 6.63
N SER A 112 -0.04 -2.68 6.98
CA SER A 112 -1.03 -3.59 6.41
C SER A 112 -1.70 -2.95 5.18
N THR A 113 -3.00 -3.09 5.02
CA THR A 113 -3.80 -2.50 3.94
C THR A 113 -5.28 -2.50 4.33
N VAL A 114 -6.06 -1.55 3.83
CA VAL A 114 -7.53 -1.63 3.94
C VAL A 114 -8.11 -2.88 3.28
N GLY A 115 -7.34 -3.57 2.44
CA GLY A 115 -7.72 -4.89 1.91
C GLY A 115 -7.89 -5.98 2.96
N CYS A 116 -7.48 -5.74 4.22
CA CYS A 116 -7.67 -6.62 5.38
C CYS A 116 -8.91 -6.25 6.22
N ILE A 117 -9.69 -5.26 5.79
CA ILE A 117 -10.91 -4.78 6.46
C ILE A 117 -12.11 -5.18 5.59
N GLY A 118 -13.18 -5.67 6.22
CA GLY A 118 -14.42 -6.03 5.53
C GLY A 118 -15.06 -4.81 4.86
N LEU A 119 -15.75 -5.04 3.75
CA LEU A 119 -16.50 -4.00 3.07
C LEU A 119 -17.99 -4.13 3.38
N SER A 120 -18.69 -2.99 3.45
CA SER A 120 -20.13 -2.96 3.58
C SER A 120 -20.80 -3.17 2.21
N GLU A 121 -21.90 -3.91 2.18
CA GLU A 121 -22.66 -4.19 0.95
C GLU A 121 -23.41 -2.93 0.44
N ASP A 122 -23.82 -2.05 1.36
CA ASP A 122 -24.57 -0.82 1.07
C ASP A 122 -23.70 0.39 0.72
N ARG A 123 -22.39 0.19 0.54
CA ARG A 123 -21.38 1.23 0.27
C ARG A 123 -21.13 2.18 1.44
N THR A 124 -21.61 1.89 2.64
CA THR A 124 -21.24 2.63 3.83
C THR A 124 -19.73 2.50 4.06
N PRO A 125 -18.99 3.58 4.34
CA PRO A 125 -17.56 3.50 4.61
C PRO A 125 -17.25 2.56 5.78
N ALA A 126 -16.38 1.56 5.53
CA ALA A 126 -15.97 0.59 6.54
C ALA A 126 -14.90 1.19 7.47
N ASN A 127 -14.97 0.85 8.75
CA ASN A 127 -13.97 1.23 9.76
C ASN A 127 -13.14 0.03 10.22
N GLU A 128 -12.24 0.24 11.18
CA GLU A 128 -11.32 -0.78 11.70
C GLU A 128 -12.04 -1.96 12.40
N ASP A 129 -13.27 -1.75 12.86
CA ASP A 129 -14.05 -2.78 13.58
C ASP A 129 -14.78 -3.74 12.62
N GLN A 130 -14.86 -3.38 11.32
CA GLN A 130 -15.52 -4.23 10.32
C GLN A 130 -14.73 -5.54 10.12
N PRO A 131 -15.31 -6.71 10.46
CA PRO A 131 -14.61 -7.98 10.33
C PRO A 131 -14.40 -8.33 8.86
N MET A 132 -13.20 -8.82 8.53
CA MET A 132 -12.92 -9.38 7.22
C MET A 132 -13.41 -10.83 7.18
N ASP A 133 -14.30 -11.13 6.24
CA ASP A 133 -14.62 -12.52 5.90
C ASP A 133 -13.50 -13.09 4.99
N PRO A 134 -12.72 -14.07 5.48
CA PRO A 134 -11.64 -14.66 4.71
C PRO A 134 -12.09 -15.29 3.39
N THR A 135 -13.35 -15.71 3.28
CA THR A 135 -13.89 -16.32 2.06
C THR A 135 -14.09 -15.32 0.92
N THR A 136 -14.14 -14.01 1.24
CA THR A 136 -14.27 -12.93 0.26
C THR A 136 -12.93 -12.43 -0.29
N LEU A 137 -11.80 -12.92 0.26
CA LEU A 137 -10.47 -12.56 -0.21
C LEU A 137 -10.22 -13.12 -1.60
N SER A 138 -10.18 -12.25 -2.61
CA SER A 138 -10.27 -12.59 -4.03
C SER A 138 -8.93 -12.89 -4.71
N ASN A 139 -7.80 -12.73 -4.02
CA ASN A 139 -6.47 -12.95 -4.59
C ASN A 139 -5.40 -13.24 -3.53
N ASP A 140 -4.28 -13.87 -3.95
CA ASP A 140 -3.19 -14.28 -3.06
C ASP A 140 -2.53 -13.09 -2.34
N TYR A 141 -2.49 -11.90 -2.96
CA TYR A 141 -1.97 -10.71 -2.29
C TYR A 141 -2.81 -10.34 -1.05
N LYS A 142 -4.14 -10.23 -1.19
CA LYS A 142 -5.03 -9.93 -0.05
C LYS A 142 -4.94 -11.01 1.02
N ILE A 143 -4.95 -12.28 0.62
CA ILE A 143 -4.82 -13.42 1.54
C ILE A 143 -3.51 -13.33 2.32
N SER A 144 -2.39 -13.08 1.63
CA SER A 144 -1.07 -12.97 2.26
C SER A 144 -0.98 -11.80 3.23
N LYS A 145 -1.55 -10.63 2.88
CA LYS A 145 -1.58 -9.46 3.77
C LYS A 145 -2.45 -9.70 5.01
N PHE A 146 -3.58 -10.37 4.85
CA PHE A 146 -4.44 -10.76 5.97
C PHE A 146 -3.73 -11.73 6.93
N GLN A 147 -3.01 -12.73 6.40
CA GLN A 147 -2.20 -13.63 7.22
C GLN A 147 -1.05 -12.90 7.91
N ALA A 148 -0.39 -11.98 7.23
CA ALA A 148 0.68 -11.18 7.79
C ALA A 148 0.18 -10.23 8.90
N GLU A 149 -1.02 -9.65 8.76
CA GLU A 149 -1.63 -8.85 9.81
C GLU A 149 -1.94 -9.68 11.07
N LYS A 150 -2.40 -10.92 10.91
CA LYS A 150 -2.56 -11.86 12.04
C LYS A 150 -1.24 -12.14 12.74
N ILE A 151 -0.15 -12.30 11.99
CA ILE A 151 1.19 -12.47 12.57
C ILE A 151 1.58 -11.21 13.38
N ALA A 152 1.28 -10.02 12.87
CA ALA A 152 1.57 -8.77 13.58
C ALA A 152 0.81 -8.68 14.92
N LEU A 153 -0.47 -9.09 14.94
CA LEU A 153 -1.27 -9.19 16.17
C LEU A 153 -0.71 -10.26 17.13
N GLU A 154 -0.37 -11.45 16.63
CA GLU A 154 0.28 -12.52 17.40
C GLU A 154 1.56 -12.01 18.09
N MET A 155 2.39 -11.22 17.38
CA MET A 155 3.61 -10.65 17.96
C MET A 155 3.30 -9.62 19.07
N THR A 156 2.20 -8.90 18.95
CA THR A 156 1.76 -7.99 20.02
C THR A 156 1.41 -8.76 21.29
N ASP A 157 0.69 -9.88 21.16
CA ASP A 157 0.36 -10.75 22.29
C ASP A 157 1.62 -11.36 22.94
N ARG A 158 2.70 -11.51 22.17
CA ARG A 158 4.01 -11.96 22.66
C ARG A 158 4.87 -10.85 23.26
N GLY A 159 4.37 -9.61 23.32
CA GLY A 159 5.02 -8.47 23.94
C GLY A 159 5.79 -7.54 23.02
N LEU A 160 5.77 -7.74 21.68
CA LEU A 160 6.32 -6.77 20.73
C LEU A 160 5.33 -5.61 20.55
N PRO A 161 5.68 -4.34 20.80
CA PRO A 161 4.75 -3.21 20.68
C PRO A 161 4.48 -2.87 19.19
N VAL A 162 3.58 -3.62 18.54
CA VAL A 162 3.22 -3.43 17.12
C VAL A 162 1.99 -2.55 17.01
N ILE A 163 2.08 -1.48 16.23
CA ILE A 163 0.95 -0.67 15.77
C ILE A 163 0.69 -1.02 14.31
N ILE A 164 -0.57 -1.28 13.97
CA ILE A 164 -0.97 -1.66 12.62
C ILE A 164 -1.58 -0.46 11.93
N VAL A 165 -1.06 -0.12 10.75
CA VAL A 165 -1.67 0.89 9.90
C VAL A 165 -2.20 0.23 8.63
N ASN A 166 -3.39 0.64 8.21
CA ASN A 166 -4.09 0.14 7.03
C ASN A 166 -4.23 1.28 6.02
N PRO A 167 -3.19 1.56 5.19
CA PRO A 167 -3.31 2.54 4.12
C PRO A 167 -4.47 2.19 3.19
N SER A 168 -5.24 3.21 2.79
CA SER A 168 -6.26 3.10 1.76
C SER A 168 -5.62 3.08 0.39
N THR A 169 -5.73 4.14 -0.38
CA THR A 169 -5.16 4.22 -1.72
C THR A 169 -4.28 5.46 -1.84
N PRO A 170 -3.00 5.39 -1.45
CA PRO A 170 -2.09 6.51 -1.56
C PRO A 170 -1.90 6.94 -3.03
N ILE A 171 -1.89 8.25 -3.26
CA ILE A 171 -1.63 8.90 -4.54
C ILE A 171 -0.64 10.04 -4.35
N GLY A 172 0.21 10.30 -5.33
CA GLY A 172 1.21 11.37 -5.27
C GLY A 172 2.41 11.13 -6.16
N PRO A 173 3.48 11.95 -6.01
CA PRO A 173 4.70 11.85 -6.80
C PRO A 173 5.58 10.66 -6.39
N ARG A 174 6.50 10.25 -7.26
CA ARG A 174 7.49 9.17 -7.06
C ARG A 174 6.93 7.75 -7.10
N ASP A 175 5.80 7.54 -7.73
CA ASP A 175 5.27 6.21 -8.03
C ASP A 175 5.97 5.62 -9.27
N ILE A 176 7.31 5.37 -9.14
CA ILE A 176 8.21 4.93 -10.23
C ILE A 176 7.74 3.61 -10.88
N LYS A 177 7.22 2.70 -10.05
CA LYS A 177 6.57 1.46 -10.52
C LYS A 177 5.09 1.62 -10.29
N PRO A 178 4.34 2.19 -11.25
CA PRO A 178 2.98 2.64 -11.00
C PRO A 178 2.15 1.64 -10.22
N THR A 179 1.71 2.05 -9.03
CA THR A 179 0.72 1.34 -8.24
C THR A 179 -0.58 1.22 -9.04
N PRO A 180 -1.56 0.40 -8.64
CA PRO A 180 -2.85 0.36 -9.33
C PRO A 180 -3.50 1.75 -9.47
N THR A 181 -3.35 2.62 -8.47
CA THR A 181 -3.88 3.99 -8.51
C THR A 181 -3.05 4.88 -9.42
N GLY A 182 -1.72 4.84 -9.31
CA GLY A 182 -0.84 5.55 -10.23
C GLY A 182 -1.06 5.11 -11.69
N ARG A 183 -1.41 3.83 -11.90
CA ARG A 183 -1.77 3.32 -13.23
C ARG A 183 -3.05 3.97 -13.77
N ILE A 184 -4.06 4.27 -12.94
CA ILE A 184 -5.25 5.01 -13.37
C ILE A 184 -4.84 6.38 -13.91
N VAL A 185 -3.98 7.12 -13.20
CA VAL A 185 -3.49 8.43 -13.65
C VAL A 185 -2.69 8.30 -14.94
N LEU A 186 -1.75 7.37 -14.99
CA LEU A 186 -0.89 7.16 -16.17
C LEU A 186 -1.68 6.73 -17.41
N ASP A 187 -2.66 5.82 -17.28
CA ASP A 187 -3.47 5.35 -18.39
C ASP A 187 -4.46 6.42 -18.83
N PHE A 188 -4.96 7.26 -17.92
CA PHE A 188 -5.75 8.45 -18.27
C PHE A 188 -4.93 9.44 -19.11
N LEU A 189 -3.72 9.79 -18.67
CA LEU A 189 -2.80 10.69 -19.38
C LEU A 189 -2.45 10.17 -20.79
N LYS A 190 -2.36 8.85 -20.93
CA LYS A 190 -2.07 8.19 -22.24
C LYS A 190 -3.32 7.96 -23.11
N GLY A 191 -4.50 8.42 -22.69
CA GLY A 191 -5.76 8.21 -23.43
C GLY A 191 -6.18 6.74 -23.55
N LYS A 192 -5.73 5.87 -22.65
CA LYS A 192 -5.99 4.42 -22.70
C LYS A 192 -7.27 4.00 -21.98
N MET A 193 -8.08 4.94 -21.53
CA MET A 193 -9.32 4.68 -20.81
C MET A 193 -10.56 5.09 -21.63
N PRO A 194 -11.08 4.20 -22.52
CA PRO A 194 -12.24 4.53 -23.35
C PRO A 194 -13.56 4.53 -22.56
N ALA A 195 -13.58 3.89 -21.40
CA ALA A 195 -14.75 3.74 -20.54
C ALA A 195 -14.31 3.56 -19.08
N TYR A 196 -15.23 3.67 -18.13
CA TYR A 196 -14.97 3.44 -16.72
C TYR A 196 -15.91 2.41 -16.10
N LEU A 197 -15.45 1.72 -15.05
CA LEU A 197 -16.25 0.83 -14.21
C LEU A 197 -16.94 1.61 -13.09
N ASP A 198 -18.14 1.15 -12.70
CA ASP A 198 -18.85 1.67 -11.51
C ASP A 198 -18.22 1.11 -10.25
N THR A 199 -17.18 1.75 -9.79
CA THR A 199 -16.40 1.40 -8.60
C THR A 199 -15.94 2.67 -7.90
N GLY A 200 -15.38 2.55 -6.70
CA GLY A 200 -14.85 3.68 -5.95
C GLY A 200 -13.71 3.27 -5.02
N LEU A 201 -12.91 4.25 -4.67
CA LEU A 201 -11.73 4.11 -3.83
C LEU A 201 -11.74 5.19 -2.75
N ASN A 202 -11.13 4.88 -1.61
CA ASN A 202 -10.74 5.91 -0.65
C ASN A 202 -9.32 6.35 -1.02
N LEU A 203 -9.13 7.62 -1.38
CA LEU A 203 -7.83 8.18 -1.73
C LEU A 203 -7.23 8.93 -0.53
N ILE A 204 -5.90 8.93 -0.47
CA ILE A 204 -5.11 9.74 0.48
C ILE A 204 -3.84 10.23 -0.21
N ASP A 205 -3.37 11.44 0.11
CA ASP A 205 -2.05 11.90 -0.29
C ASP A 205 -0.97 10.98 0.31
N VAL A 206 0.00 10.57 -0.49
CA VAL A 206 1.12 9.73 -0.02
C VAL A 206 1.91 10.39 1.12
N ALA A 207 2.01 11.72 1.14
CA ALA A 207 2.66 12.47 2.22
C ALA A 207 1.83 12.39 3.51
N ASP A 208 0.51 12.54 3.45
CA ASP A 208 -0.39 12.36 4.59
C ASP A 208 -0.35 10.93 5.11
N CYS A 209 -0.35 9.96 4.19
CA CYS A 209 -0.22 8.55 4.54
C CYS A 209 1.12 8.28 5.25
N ALA A 210 2.22 8.84 4.75
CA ALA A 210 3.54 8.73 5.39
C ALA A 210 3.54 9.40 6.78
N ARG A 211 2.96 10.58 6.91
CA ARG A 211 2.80 11.27 8.20
C ARG A 211 1.96 10.44 9.17
N GLY A 212 0.91 9.78 8.67
CA GLY A 212 0.07 8.86 9.45
C GLY A 212 0.87 7.71 10.07
N HIS A 213 1.89 7.17 9.38
CA HIS A 213 2.78 6.15 9.93
C HIS A 213 3.62 6.70 11.10
N ILE A 214 4.11 7.93 10.96
CA ILE A 214 4.90 8.57 12.03
C ILE A 214 4.02 8.87 13.23
N LEU A 215 2.82 9.38 13.01
CA LEU A 215 1.86 9.62 14.07
C LEU A 215 1.41 8.32 14.77
N ALA A 216 1.30 7.22 14.04
CA ALA A 216 1.04 5.90 14.61
C ALA A 216 2.20 5.43 15.49
N ASP A 217 3.45 5.67 15.08
CA ASP A 217 4.62 5.43 15.93
C ASP A 217 4.59 6.28 17.21
N GLU A 218 4.22 7.54 17.13
CA GLU A 218 4.22 8.49 18.26
C GLU A 218 3.07 8.28 19.24
N LYS A 219 1.85 8.05 18.74
CA LYS A 219 0.59 8.11 19.50
C LYS A 219 -0.23 6.83 19.46
N GLY A 220 0.03 5.95 18.47
CA GLY A 220 -0.74 4.73 18.29
C GLY A 220 -0.61 3.76 19.47
N ARG A 221 -1.65 3.01 19.76
CA ARG A 221 -1.64 1.97 20.80
C ARG A 221 -1.22 0.63 20.21
N PRO A 222 -0.30 -0.11 20.85
CA PRO A 222 0.05 -1.47 20.41
C PRO A 222 -1.19 -2.37 20.30
N GLY A 223 -1.25 -3.17 19.25
CA GLY A 223 -2.38 -4.05 18.93
C GLY A 223 -3.53 -3.37 18.19
N GLU A 224 -3.55 -2.05 18.12
CA GLU A 224 -4.61 -1.32 17.43
C GLU A 224 -4.33 -1.17 15.93
N ARG A 225 -5.43 -1.12 15.17
CA ARG A 225 -5.44 -0.81 13.73
C ARG A 225 -5.87 0.63 13.51
N TYR A 226 -5.28 1.28 12.49
CA TYR A 226 -5.61 2.65 12.09
C TYR A 226 -5.69 2.73 10.57
N ILE A 227 -6.87 3.06 10.04
CA ILE A 227 -7.06 3.32 8.61
C ILE A 227 -6.43 4.67 8.26
N LEU A 228 -5.44 4.64 7.37
CA LEU A 228 -4.85 5.86 6.82
C LEU A 228 -5.53 6.15 5.48
N GLY A 229 -6.61 6.93 5.55
CA GLY A 229 -7.47 7.30 4.42
C GLY A 229 -7.91 8.75 4.51
N ASN A 230 -8.49 9.26 3.40
CA ASN A 230 -9.03 10.61 3.33
C ASN A 230 -10.40 10.59 2.61
N LYS A 231 -10.43 10.74 1.30
CA LYS A 231 -11.67 10.99 0.54
C LYS A 231 -12.16 9.77 -0.20
N ASN A 232 -13.41 9.38 0.03
CA ASN A 232 -14.10 8.38 -0.77
C ASN A 232 -14.56 9.01 -2.08
N MET A 233 -14.09 8.47 -3.21
CA MET A 233 -14.42 8.95 -4.54
C MET A 233 -14.77 7.79 -5.46
N SER A 234 -15.82 7.92 -6.27
CA SER A 234 -16.06 7.00 -7.38
C SER A 234 -14.97 7.16 -8.45
N LEU A 235 -14.73 6.11 -9.24
CA LEU A 235 -13.79 6.21 -10.36
C LEU A 235 -14.16 7.32 -11.33
N LYS A 236 -15.47 7.55 -11.53
CA LYS A 236 -15.96 8.66 -12.35
C LYS A 236 -15.51 10.03 -11.80
N GLU A 237 -15.65 10.25 -10.49
CA GLU A 237 -15.22 11.51 -9.85
C GLU A 237 -13.71 11.69 -9.91
N ILE A 238 -12.92 10.61 -9.77
CA ILE A 238 -11.46 10.63 -9.94
C ILE A 238 -11.10 11.07 -11.36
N LEU A 239 -11.74 10.48 -12.37
CA LEU A 239 -11.50 10.82 -13.78
C LEU A 239 -11.93 12.25 -14.12
N GLN A 240 -13.02 12.74 -13.55
CA GLN A 240 -13.45 14.15 -13.68
C GLN A 240 -12.48 15.12 -12.99
N ALA A 241 -11.88 14.74 -11.84
CA ALA A 241 -10.83 15.53 -11.22
C ALA A 241 -9.58 15.59 -12.12
N LEU A 242 -9.17 14.47 -12.71
CA LEU A 242 -8.08 14.43 -13.67
C LEU A 242 -8.36 15.26 -14.93
N GLU A 243 -9.60 15.26 -15.45
CA GLU A 243 -10.01 16.15 -16.56
C GLU A 243 -9.82 17.62 -16.22
N LYS A 244 -10.23 18.05 -15.01
CA LYS A 244 -10.05 19.45 -14.54
C LYS A 244 -8.57 19.83 -14.42
N ILE A 245 -7.71 18.90 -14.00
CA ILE A 245 -6.28 19.15 -13.82
C ILE A 245 -5.54 19.20 -15.17
N THR A 246 -5.90 18.31 -16.10
CA THR A 246 -5.11 18.08 -17.33
C THR A 246 -5.73 18.68 -18.59
N GLY A 247 -7.02 19.00 -18.58
CA GLY A 247 -7.80 19.35 -19.79
C GLY A 247 -8.12 18.16 -20.69
N ILE A 248 -7.64 16.95 -20.39
CA ILE A 248 -7.95 15.74 -21.15
C ILE A 248 -9.37 15.29 -20.79
N LYS A 249 -10.23 15.07 -21.78
CA LYS A 249 -11.63 14.72 -21.55
C LYS A 249 -11.77 13.35 -20.87
N ALA A 250 -12.50 13.31 -19.75
CA ALA A 250 -12.80 12.06 -19.06
C ALA A 250 -13.75 11.17 -19.87
N PRO A 251 -13.59 9.83 -19.81
CA PRO A 251 -14.52 8.91 -20.45
C PRO A 251 -15.92 9.07 -19.87
N SER A 252 -16.91 9.20 -20.76
CA SER A 252 -18.33 9.34 -20.38
C SER A 252 -19.08 8.00 -20.35
N VAL A 253 -18.51 6.96 -20.96
CA VAL A 253 -19.17 5.66 -21.12
C VAL A 253 -18.90 4.79 -19.90
N LYS A 254 -19.98 4.36 -19.24
CA LYS A 254 -19.91 3.36 -18.17
C LYS A 254 -19.85 1.97 -18.77
N MET A 255 -18.76 1.24 -18.50
CA MET A 255 -18.60 -0.14 -18.95
C MET A 255 -19.40 -1.10 -18.06
N PRO A 256 -20.24 -1.98 -18.61
CA PRO A 256 -20.86 -3.04 -17.83
C PRO A 256 -19.82 -4.00 -17.26
N TYR A 257 -19.99 -4.40 -16.01
CA TYR A 257 -19.03 -5.25 -15.28
C TYR A 257 -18.71 -6.56 -16.03
N TRP A 258 -19.72 -7.20 -16.66
CA TRP A 258 -19.52 -8.46 -17.38
C TRP A 258 -18.58 -8.32 -18.59
N VAL A 259 -18.55 -7.13 -19.25
CA VAL A 259 -17.62 -6.85 -20.35
C VAL A 259 -16.19 -6.82 -19.83
N ALA A 260 -15.95 -6.08 -18.72
CA ALA A 260 -14.64 -6.04 -18.08
C ALA A 260 -14.20 -7.43 -17.61
N TYR A 261 -15.13 -8.21 -17.06
CA TYR A 261 -14.86 -9.57 -16.59
C TYR A 261 -14.45 -10.49 -17.75
N ALA A 262 -15.16 -10.46 -18.86
CA ALA A 262 -14.83 -11.25 -20.06
C ALA A 262 -13.47 -10.83 -20.64
N ALA A 263 -13.18 -9.50 -20.70
CA ALA A 263 -11.88 -9.00 -21.12
C ALA A 263 -10.74 -9.44 -20.20
N GLY A 264 -10.95 -9.40 -18.88
CA GLY A 264 -9.99 -9.89 -17.89
C GLY A 264 -9.69 -11.37 -18.05
N LEU A 265 -10.72 -12.21 -18.23
CA LEU A 265 -10.58 -13.64 -18.51
C LEU A 265 -9.76 -13.91 -19.78
N ALA A 266 -10.05 -13.20 -20.86
CA ALA A 266 -9.33 -13.37 -22.13
C ALA A 266 -7.86 -12.94 -21.98
N CYS A 267 -7.59 -11.79 -21.34
CA CYS A 267 -6.23 -11.32 -21.09
C CYS A 267 -5.43 -12.30 -20.21
N GLU A 268 -6.03 -12.83 -19.15
CA GLU A 268 -5.36 -13.78 -18.25
C GLU A 268 -5.09 -15.12 -18.93
N SER A 269 -6.05 -15.64 -19.70
CA SER A 269 -5.87 -16.86 -20.49
C SER A 269 -4.73 -16.69 -21.51
N MET A 270 -4.70 -15.57 -22.24
CA MET A 270 -3.62 -15.28 -23.20
C MET A 270 -2.28 -15.12 -22.49
N SER A 271 -2.24 -14.48 -21.32
CA SER A 271 -1.05 -14.35 -20.50
C SER A 271 -0.48 -15.70 -20.08
N ASN A 272 -1.32 -16.56 -19.54
CA ASN A 272 -0.91 -17.86 -19.00
C ASN A 272 -0.52 -18.87 -20.10
N LEU A 273 -1.20 -18.85 -21.26
CA LEU A 273 -1.00 -19.81 -22.34
C LEU A 273 0.03 -19.38 -23.39
N ILE A 274 0.15 -18.07 -23.65
CA ILE A 274 0.90 -17.57 -24.81
C ILE A 274 2.06 -16.66 -24.38
N THR A 275 1.78 -15.55 -23.67
CA THR A 275 2.79 -14.52 -23.48
C THR A 275 3.72 -14.75 -22.30
N GLN A 276 3.31 -15.52 -21.31
CA GLN A 276 4.03 -15.75 -20.04
C GLN A 276 4.46 -14.44 -19.36
N LYS A 277 3.66 -13.37 -19.54
CA LYS A 277 3.88 -12.03 -18.97
C LYS A 277 2.64 -11.63 -18.19
N PRO A 278 2.76 -10.73 -17.19
CA PRO A 278 1.61 -10.23 -16.45
C PRO A 278 0.49 -9.73 -17.38
N PRO A 279 -0.79 -10.09 -17.13
CA PRO A 279 -1.89 -9.71 -18.00
C PRO A 279 -2.09 -8.19 -18.00
N ALA A 280 -2.45 -7.63 -19.18
CA ALA A 280 -2.76 -6.21 -19.33
C ALA A 280 -3.98 -5.79 -18.47
N ILE A 281 -4.96 -6.70 -18.33
CA ILE A 281 -6.14 -6.55 -17.48
C ILE A 281 -6.17 -7.75 -16.52
N PRO A 282 -5.60 -7.62 -15.31
CA PRO A 282 -5.64 -8.71 -14.32
C PRO A 282 -7.08 -8.99 -13.88
N LEU A 283 -7.53 -10.22 -13.98
CA LEU A 283 -8.88 -10.63 -13.57
C LEU A 283 -9.14 -10.34 -12.08
N ALA A 284 -8.11 -10.50 -11.25
CA ALA A 284 -8.17 -10.15 -9.84
C ALA A 284 -8.51 -8.66 -9.63
N GLY A 285 -7.94 -7.76 -10.43
CA GLY A 285 -8.26 -6.33 -10.41
C GLY A 285 -9.72 -6.05 -10.81
N VAL A 286 -10.20 -6.74 -11.85
CA VAL A 286 -11.61 -6.63 -12.27
C VAL A 286 -12.55 -7.13 -11.17
N LYS A 287 -12.23 -8.26 -10.52
CA LYS A 287 -13.04 -8.77 -9.38
C LYS A 287 -13.09 -7.77 -8.23
N MET A 288 -11.97 -7.08 -7.93
CA MET A 288 -11.94 -6.03 -6.91
C MET A 288 -12.80 -4.83 -7.28
N ALA A 289 -12.86 -4.46 -8.55
CA ALA A 289 -13.66 -3.33 -9.05
C ALA A 289 -15.19 -3.56 -8.99
N LYS A 290 -15.65 -4.75 -8.57
CA LYS A 290 -17.06 -5.01 -8.25
C LYS A 290 -17.51 -4.25 -7.00
N TYR A 291 -16.58 -3.91 -6.09
CA TYR A 291 -16.88 -3.32 -4.80
C TYR A 291 -16.43 -1.86 -4.75
N PHE A 292 -17.15 -1.05 -3.96
CA PHE A 292 -16.73 0.28 -3.57
C PHE A 292 -15.82 0.15 -2.34
N MET A 293 -14.54 0.47 -2.50
CA MET A 293 -13.56 0.44 -1.42
C MET A 293 -13.59 1.76 -0.66
N TYR A 294 -14.68 1.98 0.07
CA TYR A 294 -14.91 3.17 0.89
C TYR A 294 -14.59 2.88 2.34
N PHE A 295 -13.82 3.76 2.94
CA PHE A 295 -13.34 3.60 4.30
C PHE A 295 -13.54 4.88 5.11
N ASP A 296 -13.71 4.71 6.44
CA ASP A 296 -13.78 5.76 7.44
C ASP A 296 -12.47 5.79 8.23
N SER A 297 -11.75 6.90 8.15
CA SER A 297 -10.49 7.13 8.86
C SER A 297 -10.65 7.98 10.13
N SER A 298 -11.89 8.18 10.61
CA SER A 298 -12.20 9.02 11.78
C SER A 298 -11.42 8.64 13.03
N LYS A 299 -11.11 7.35 13.23
CA LYS A 299 -10.26 6.88 14.34
C LYS A 299 -8.85 7.44 14.22
N ALA A 300 -8.20 7.30 13.06
CA ALA A 300 -6.86 7.83 12.85
C ALA A 300 -6.81 9.37 12.93
N ILE A 301 -7.85 10.06 12.43
CA ILE A 301 -7.97 11.52 12.55
C ILE A 301 -8.07 11.93 14.02
N ARG A 302 -8.95 11.32 14.79
CA ARG A 302 -9.20 11.66 16.19
C ARG A 302 -8.04 11.30 17.11
N GLU A 303 -7.46 10.10 16.97
CA GLU A 303 -6.49 9.56 17.92
C GLU A 303 -5.05 9.89 17.54
N LEU A 304 -4.72 9.91 16.25
CA LEU A 304 -3.38 10.20 15.78
C LEU A 304 -3.23 11.66 15.33
N GLY A 305 -4.30 12.30 14.87
CA GLY A 305 -4.25 13.59 14.19
C GLY A 305 -3.83 13.44 12.73
N LEU A 306 -4.32 12.38 12.05
CA LEU A 306 -4.04 12.13 10.63
C LEU A 306 -4.39 13.37 9.79
N PRO A 307 -3.44 13.96 9.05
CA PRO A 307 -3.73 15.10 8.19
C PRO A 307 -4.66 14.71 7.05
N GLN A 308 -5.45 15.68 6.57
CA GLN A 308 -6.48 15.50 5.56
C GLN A 308 -6.33 16.58 4.47
N ASN A 309 -5.14 16.64 3.84
CA ASN A 309 -4.91 17.57 2.74
C ASN A 309 -5.82 17.23 1.54
N PRO A 310 -6.17 18.23 0.70
CA PRO A 310 -7.03 18.00 -0.45
C PRO A 310 -6.47 16.92 -1.38
N VAL A 311 -7.26 15.90 -1.68
CA VAL A 311 -6.87 14.80 -2.58
C VAL A 311 -6.62 15.29 -4.01
N GLU A 312 -7.27 16.37 -4.40
CA GLU A 312 -7.09 17.03 -5.69
C GLU A 312 -5.64 17.53 -5.88
N ASP A 313 -4.99 17.98 -4.80
CA ASP A 313 -3.58 18.40 -4.83
C ASP A 313 -2.66 17.20 -5.04
N ALA A 314 -2.94 16.09 -4.38
CA ALA A 314 -2.21 14.83 -4.54
C ALA A 314 -2.36 14.27 -5.97
N LEU A 315 -3.57 14.35 -6.56
CA LEU A 315 -3.81 14.00 -7.96
C LEU A 315 -3.01 14.90 -8.91
N SER A 316 -2.99 16.22 -8.65
CA SER A 316 -2.20 17.17 -9.44
C SER A 316 -0.71 16.86 -9.39
N GLN A 317 -0.16 16.59 -8.19
CA GLN A 317 1.25 16.19 -8.02
C GLN A 317 1.56 14.87 -8.74
N SER A 318 0.63 13.89 -8.71
CA SER A 318 0.78 12.63 -9.43
C SER A 318 0.77 12.82 -10.94
N VAL A 319 -0.11 13.70 -11.46
CA VAL A 319 -0.15 14.06 -12.89
C VAL A 319 1.19 14.67 -13.31
N HIS A 320 1.69 15.66 -12.58
CA HIS A 320 2.95 16.31 -12.85
C HIS A 320 4.11 15.31 -12.88
N TRP A 321 4.19 14.43 -11.88
CA TRP A 321 5.20 13.37 -11.81
C TRP A 321 5.21 12.43 -13.02
N PHE A 322 4.04 12.06 -13.57
CA PHE A 322 3.96 11.17 -14.71
C PHE A 322 4.13 11.89 -16.07
N GLN A 323 4.16 13.22 -16.08
CA GLN A 323 4.43 14.04 -17.27
C GLN A 323 5.91 14.41 -17.43
N GLU A 324 6.69 14.36 -16.35
CA GLU A 324 8.16 14.48 -16.36
C GLU A 324 8.81 13.18 -16.89
#